data_0907026a379f6666b4c820c2939f19cc
#
_entry.id   0907026a379f6666b4c820c2939f19cc
#
_cell.length_a   1.000
_cell.length_b   1.000
_cell.length_c   1.000
_cell.angle_alpha   90.00
_cell.angle_beta   90.00
_cell.angle_gamma   90.00
#
_symmetry.space_group_name_H-M   'P 1'
#
loop_
_entity.id
_entity.type
_entity.pdbx_description
1 polymer ?
#
loop_
_entity_poly.entity_id
_entity_poly.type
_entity_poly.pdbx_seq_one_letter_code
_entity_poly.pdbx_strand_id
1 'polypeptide(L)'
;MMGNPRHNPFPRDEAPDSASLAAPRAVGGVGGPEAVAVACVGLTHAFGETRAVDGLDLGVRKGEVFGLLGPNGAGKTTAIRCLTTLLPVPAGTVRVFGHDAARERMAVRRLLGYVPQQLSADSGLTGRENVALFARVFDVRRRERAARVAQALAAVGLADAADRLAGTYSGGMVRRLELAQALVSAPRLLILDEPTIGLDPIARTGVWEHINAVRAATGMTVLVTTHYMDEADQYCDRVGLMHRGRIRALGTPAELRHGLAERHGTDVLPTLEDVFREVAGSGLDDHSAGGFRDVRSTRRTARRVG
;
A
#
# COMPACT_ATOMS: atom_id res chain seq x y z
N MET A 1 16.02 55.54 -41.35
CA MET A 1 16.74 54.62 -40.44
C MET A 1 15.77 53.55 -40.02
N MET A 2 15.98 52.36 -40.58
CA MET A 2 15.04 51.21 -40.44
C MET A 2 15.39 50.40 -39.19
N GLY A 3 14.42 50.18 -38.31
CA GLY A 3 14.56 49.33 -37.13
C GLY A 3 14.19 47.88 -37.47
N ASN A 4 15.10 46.97 -37.19
CA ASN A 4 15.08 45.54 -37.44
C ASN A 4 14.11 44.82 -36.48
N PRO A 5 13.15 43.97 -36.93
CA PRO A 5 12.32 43.16 -36.08
C PRO A 5 13.12 41.91 -35.60
N ARG A 6 13.29 41.78 -34.29
CA ARG A 6 13.96 40.64 -33.66
C ARG A 6 13.15 39.37 -33.89
N HIS A 7 13.78 38.42 -34.54
CA HIS A 7 13.32 37.06 -34.77
C HIS A 7 13.21 36.33 -33.42
N ASN A 8 12.03 35.82 -33.09
CA ASN A 8 11.80 34.97 -31.91
C ASN A 8 11.99 33.50 -32.32
N PRO A 9 12.99 32.76 -31.77
CA PRO A 9 13.33 31.42 -32.23
C PRO A 9 12.56 30.29 -31.56
N PHE A 10 11.49 30.55 -30.79
CA PHE A 10 10.69 29.50 -30.18
C PHE A 10 9.34 29.34 -30.89
N PRO A 11 9.05 28.16 -31.48
CA PRO A 11 7.73 27.87 -32.01
C PRO A 11 6.73 27.87 -30.84
N ARG A 12 5.58 28.52 -31.06
CA ARG A 12 4.43 28.42 -30.15
C ARG A 12 3.91 26.98 -30.24
N ASP A 13 4.06 26.20 -29.16
CA ASP A 13 3.40 24.93 -29.03
C ASP A 13 1.89 25.14 -29.13
N GLU A 14 1.32 24.64 -30.19
CA GLU A 14 -0.12 24.43 -30.33
C GLU A 14 -0.56 23.51 -29.19
N ALA A 15 -1.53 23.95 -28.41
CA ALA A 15 -2.17 23.13 -27.38
C ALA A 15 -2.73 21.87 -28.04
N PRO A 16 -2.39 20.67 -27.57
CA PRO A 16 -3.01 19.47 -28.10
C PRO A 16 -4.51 19.50 -27.79
N ASP A 17 -5.24 19.29 -28.86
CA ASP A 17 -6.68 19.11 -28.96
C ASP A 17 -7.25 18.34 -27.77
N SER A 18 -8.39 18.78 -27.26
CA SER A 18 -9.14 18.14 -26.19
C SER A 18 -9.69 16.79 -26.65
N ALA A 19 -8.78 15.82 -26.86
CA ALA A 19 -9.14 14.44 -27.11
C ALA A 19 -9.88 13.91 -25.87
N SER A 20 -11.17 13.67 -26.06
CA SER A 20 -12.09 12.93 -25.22
C SER A 20 -11.36 11.88 -24.40
N LEU A 21 -11.15 12.16 -23.10
CA LEU A 21 -10.68 11.17 -22.13
C LEU A 21 -11.77 10.11 -22.02
N ALA A 22 -11.57 8.99 -22.71
CA ALA A 22 -12.41 7.81 -22.56
C ALA A 22 -12.58 7.50 -21.06
N ALA A 23 -13.82 7.33 -20.63
CA ALA A 23 -14.14 6.92 -19.28
C ALA A 23 -13.30 5.68 -18.90
N PRO A 24 -12.73 5.60 -17.67
CA PRO A 24 -11.91 4.47 -17.28
C PRO A 24 -12.70 3.18 -17.47
N ARG A 25 -12.08 2.19 -18.14
CA ARG A 25 -12.62 0.82 -18.25
C ARG A 25 -13.03 0.39 -16.84
N ALA A 26 -14.23 -0.16 -16.68
CA ALA A 26 -14.74 -0.62 -15.40
C ALA A 26 -13.74 -1.58 -14.76
N VAL A 27 -13.05 -1.12 -13.72
CA VAL A 27 -12.12 -1.92 -12.94
C VAL A 27 -12.99 -2.83 -12.07
N GLY A 28 -13.10 -4.09 -12.44
CA GLY A 28 -13.75 -5.20 -11.76
C GLY A 28 -14.81 -4.83 -10.70
N GLY A 29 -16.09 -4.66 -11.09
CA GLY A 29 -17.23 -4.62 -10.16
C GLY A 29 -17.27 -3.46 -9.14
N VAL A 30 -16.48 -2.41 -9.31
CA VAL A 30 -16.51 -1.24 -8.43
C VAL A 30 -17.59 -0.29 -8.92
N GLY A 31 -18.51 0.12 -8.03
CA GLY A 31 -19.57 1.10 -8.29
C GLY A 31 -19.05 2.38 -8.96
N GLY A 32 -19.94 3.28 -9.37
CA GLY A 32 -19.58 4.49 -10.11
C GLY A 32 -18.42 5.28 -9.51
N PRO A 33 -17.83 6.23 -10.25
CA PRO A 33 -16.59 6.94 -9.90
C PRO A 33 -16.59 7.60 -8.52
N GLU A 34 -17.76 7.92 -7.98
CA GLU A 34 -17.90 8.48 -6.62
C GLU A 34 -17.66 7.46 -5.49
N ALA A 35 -17.76 6.15 -5.76
CA ALA A 35 -17.57 5.09 -4.78
C ALA A 35 -16.11 4.65 -4.62
N VAL A 36 -15.19 5.14 -5.47
CA VAL A 36 -13.79 4.70 -5.52
C VAL A 36 -12.89 5.66 -4.76
N ALA A 37 -12.05 5.12 -3.87
CA ALA A 37 -10.99 5.86 -3.17
C ALA A 37 -9.67 5.83 -3.95
N VAL A 38 -9.30 4.66 -4.49
CA VAL A 38 -8.08 4.48 -5.31
C VAL A 38 -8.45 3.77 -6.60
N ALA A 39 -8.02 4.31 -7.73
CA ALA A 39 -8.09 3.66 -9.03
C ALA A 39 -6.70 3.63 -9.68
N CYS A 40 -6.25 2.43 -10.06
CA CYS A 40 -5.10 2.23 -10.95
C CYS A 40 -5.58 1.57 -12.22
N VAL A 41 -5.13 2.06 -13.36
CA VAL A 41 -5.47 1.49 -14.68
C VAL A 41 -4.16 1.32 -15.45
N GLY A 42 -3.79 0.08 -15.70
CA GLY A 42 -2.60 -0.28 -16.46
C GLY A 42 -1.28 0.24 -15.85
N LEU A 43 -1.23 0.45 -14.51
CA LEU A 43 -0.04 0.98 -13.86
C LEU A 43 1.16 0.05 -14.10
N THR A 44 2.21 0.61 -14.69
CA THR A 44 3.48 -0.09 -14.93
C THR A 44 4.63 0.73 -14.37
N HIS A 45 5.54 0.06 -13.66
CA HIS A 45 6.76 0.69 -13.14
C HIS A 45 7.93 -0.30 -13.21
N ALA A 46 9.05 0.16 -13.76
CA ALA A 46 10.27 -0.63 -13.92
C ALA A 46 11.47 0.05 -13.27
N PHE A 47 12.40 -0.76 -12.75
CA PHE A 47 13.74 -0.35 -12.32
C PHE A 47 14.75 -0.98 -13.27
N GLY A 48 15.30 -0.18 -14.20
CA GLY A 48 16.09 -0.70 -15.29
C GLY A 48 15.26 -1.67 -16.15
N GLU A 49 15.75 -2.90 -16.33
CA GLU A 49 15.06 -3.95 -17.10
C GLU A 49 13.97 -4.68 -16.29
N THR A 50 13.96 -4.53 -14.96
CA THR A 50 13.03 -5.27 -14.10
C THR A 50 11.70 -4.53 -13.95
N ARG A 51 10.62 -5.10 -14.48
CA ARG A 51 9.25 -4.61 -14.26
C ARG A 51 8.75 -5.05 -12.88
N ALA A 52 8.74 -4.13 -11.92
CA ALA A 52 8.26 -4.39 -10.56
C ALA A 52 6.73 -4.34 -10.48
N VAL A 53 6.08 -3.49 -11.30
CA VAL A 53 4.62 -3.44 -11.51
C VAL A 53 4.38 -3.50 -13.01
N ASP A 54 3.48 -4.36 -13.45
CA ASP A 54 3.29 -4.66 -14.86
C ASP A 54 1.80 -4.72 -15.22
N GLY A 55 1.25 -3.57 -15.62
CA GLY A 55 -0.16 -3.45 -16.01
C GLY A 55 -1.13 -3.69 -14.85
N LEU A 56 -0.85 -3.08 -13.68
CA LEU A 56 -1.70 -3.23 -12.50
C LEU A 56 -3.02 -2.46 -12.68
N ASP A 57 -4.13 -3.21 -12.66
CA ASP A 57 -5.49 -2.71 -12.54
C ASP A 57 -5.99 -2.96 -11.12
N LEU A 58 -6.31 -1.88 -10.40
CA LEU A 58 -6.72 -1.94 -8.99
C LEU A 58 -7.78 -0.89 -8.70
N GLY A 59 -8.88 -1.31 -8.05
CA GLY A 59 -9.90 -0.42 -7.53
C GLY A 59 -10.17 -0.66 -6.05
N VAL A 60 -9.94 0.37 -5.20
CA VAL A 60 -10.25 0.37 -3.77
C VAL A 60 -11.48 1.23 -3.54
N ARG A 61 -12.50 0.68 -2.86
CA ARG A 61 -13.75 1.40 -2.55
C ARG A 61 -13.56 2.32 -1.36
N LYS A 62 -14.36 3.39 -1.26
CA LYS A 62 -14.36 4.26 -0.08
C LYS A 62 -14.82 3.48 1.15
N GLY A 63 -14.10 3.66 2.26
CA GLY A 63 -14.44 3.05 3.55
C GLY A 63 -14.11 1.57 3.68
N GLU A 64 -13.59 0.88 2.63
CA GLU A 64 -13.18 -0.53 2.76
C GLU A 64 -11.77 -0.67 3.34
N VAL A 65 -11.50 -1.83 3.93
CA VAL A 65 -10.16 -2.34 4.18
C VAL A 65 -9.79 -3.24 3.02
N PHE A 66 -8.84 -2.77 2.20
CA PHE A 66 -8.35 -3.52 1.05
C PHE A 66 -6.96 -4.09 1.32
N GLY A 67 -6.80 -5.40 1.18
CA GLY A 67 -5.52 -6.10 1.29
C GLY A 67 -4.84 -6.31 -0.07
N LEU A 68 -3.61 -5.80 -0.25
CA LEU A 68 -2.76 -6.16 -1.38
C LEU A 68 -1.75 -7.22 -0.92
N LEU A 69 -2.04 -8.48 -1.27
CA LEU A 69 -1.32 -9.65 -0.78
C LEU A 69 -0.35 -10.19 -1.82
N GLY A 70 0.69 -10.84 -1.34
CA GLY A 70 1.66 -11.53 -2.21
C GLY A 70 3.01 -11.71 -1.54
N PRO A 71 3.90 -12.52 -2.11
CA PRO A 71 5.23 -12.76 -1.56
C PRO A 71 6.14 -11.53 -1.67
N ASN A 72 7.31 -11.62 -1.06
CA ASN A 72 8.36 -10.62 -1.24
C ASN A 72 8.76 -10.58 -2.72
N GLY A 73 8.94 -9.37 -3.26
CA GLY A 73 9.24 -9.17 -4.67
C GLY A 73 8.01 -9.19 -5.61
N ALA A 74 6.77 -9.40 -5.10
CA ALA A 74 5.57 -9.36 -5.93
C ALA A 74 5.27 -7.97 -6.55
N GLY A 75 5.88 -6.89 -6.01
CA GLY A 75 5.67 -5.52 -6.48
C GLY A 75 4.79 -4.65 -5.55
N LYS A 76 4.34 -5.17 -4.41
CA LYS A 76 3.45 -4.49 -3.45
C LYS A 76 3.96 -3.11 -3.02
N THR A 77 5.17 -3.05 -2.44
CA THR A 77 5.79 -1.79 -1.99
C THR A 77 6.01 -0.81 -3.16
N THR A 78 6.33 -1.29 -4.36
CA THR A 78 6.45 -0.45 -5.54
C THR A 78 5.10 0.16 -5.93
N ALA A 79 4.02 -0.63 -5.94
CA ALA A 79 2.66 -0.13 -6.16
C ALA A 79 2.28 0.91 -5.11
N ILE A 80 2.53 0.65 -3.81
CA ILE A 80 2.30 1.63 -2.74
C ILE A 80 3.08 2.93 -2.98
N ARG A 81 4.36 2.86 -3.35
CA ARG A 81 5.17 4.05 -3.64
C ARG A 81 4.66 4.85 -4.83
N CYS A 82 4.06 4.20 -5.82
CA CYS A 82 3.36 4.87 -6.92
C CYS A 82 2.08 5.58 -6.43
N LEU A 83 1.26 4.90 -5.61
CA LEU A 83 0.03 5.46 -5.03
C LEU A 83 0.30 6.65 -4.11
N THR A 84 1.36 6.58 -3.30
CA THR A 84 1.78 7.64 -2.37
C THR A 84 2.57 8.77 -3.05
N THR A 85 2.70 8.73 -4.38
CA THR A 85 3.47 9.70 -5.18
C THR A 85 4.97 9.77 -4.86
N LEU A 86 5.51 8.75 -4.18
CA LEU A 86 6.95 8.62 -3.92
C LEU A 86 7.71 8.18 -5.18
N LEU A 87 7.06 7.44 -6.07
CA LEU A 87 7.55 7.13 -7.41
C LEU A 87 6.71 7.84 -8.46
N PRO A 88 7.32 8.30 -9.57
CA PRO A 88 6.58 8.91 -10.66
C PRO A 88 5.70 7.88 -11.36
N VAL A 89 4.53 8.32 -11.80
CA VAL A 89 3.57 7.52 -12.56
C VAL A 89 3.14 8.28 -13.81
N PRO A 90 2.77 7.61 -14.92
CA PRO A 90 2.16 8.27 -16.06
C PRO A 90 0.83 8.92 -15.66
N ALA A 91 0.52 10.07 -16.30
CA ALA A 91 -0.72 10.78 -16.05
C ALA A 91 -1.94 9.90 -16.41
N GLY A 92 -2.97 9.94 -15.56
CA GLY A 92 -4.20 9.18 -15.74
C GLY A 92 -4.17 7.75 -15.27
N THR A 93 -3.00 7.17 -14.97
CA THR A 93 -2.88 5.76 -14.53
C THR A 93 -3.25 5.54 -13.07
N VAL A 94 -3.07 6.54 -12.21
CA VAL A 94 -3.37 6.47 -10.78
C VAL A 94 -4.21 7.66 -10.36
N ARG A 95 -5.36 7.39 -9.72
CA ARG A 95 -6.22 8.40 -9.11
C ARG A 95 -6.52 8.07 -7.66
N VAL A 96 -6.47 9.07 -6.80
CA VAL A 96 -6.83 8.95 -5.38
C VAL A 96 -7.93 9.96 -5.08
N PHE A 97 -9.12 9.49 -4.72
CA PHE A 97 -10.35 10.28 -4.59
C PHE A 97 -10.60 11.22 -5.77
N GLY A 98 -10.30 10.74 -6.99
CA GLY A 98 -10.44 11.50 -8.24
C GLY A 98 -9.22 12.32 -8.64
N HIS A 99 -8.30 12.65 -7.73
CA HIS A 99 -7.08 13.40 -8.03
C HIS A 99 -6.04 12.54 -8.76
N ASP A 100 -5.49 13.06 -9.84
CA ASP A 100 -4.43 12.40 -10.62
C ASP A 100 -3.09 12.45 -9.87
N ALA A 101 -2.52 11.29 -9.55
CA ALA A 101 -1.29 11.19 -8.76
C ALA A 101 -0.05 11.76 -9.49
N ALA A 102 -0.07 11.88 -10.81
CA ALA A 102 1.01 12.51 -11.58
C ALA A 102 0.92 14.03 -11.55
N ARG A 103 -0.29 14.57 -11.71
CA ARG A 103 -0.52 16.02 -11.91
C ARG A 103 -0.83 16.75 -10.60
N GLU A 104 -1.49 16.09 -9.64
CA GLU A 104 -2.04 16.69 -8.42
C GLU A 104 -1.40 16.08 -7.16
N ARG A 105 -0.06 15.87 -7.18
CA ARG A 105 0.67 15.18 -6.10
C ARG A 105 0.38 15.71 -4.70
N MET A 106 0.31 17.04 -4.54
CA MET A 106 0.06 17.65 -3.23
C MET A 106 -1.38 17.45 -2.76
N ALA A 107 -2.36 17.47 -3.68
CA ALA A 107 -3.75 17.14 -3.35
C ALA A 107 -3.86 15.69 -2.88
N VAL A 108 -3.24 14.75 -3.59
CA VAL A 108 -3.16 13.34 -3.19
C VAL A 108 -2.51 13.18 -1.82
N ARG A 109 -1.33 13.77 -1.58
CA ARG A 109 -0.60 13.65 -0.29
C ARG A 109 -1.40 14.16 0.91
N ARG A 110 -2.21 15.21 0.73
CA ARG A 110 -3.07 15.74 1.80
C ARG A 110 -4.22 14.80 2.19
N LEU A 111 -4.55 13.84 1.35
CA LEU A 111 -5.59 12.83 1.60
C LEU A 111 -5.04 11.56 2.25
N LEU A 112 -3.71 11.39 2.27
CA LEU A 112 -3.03 10.17 2.67
C LEU A 112 -2.45 10.25 4.08
N GLY A 113 -2.59 9.15 4.83
CA GLY A 113 -1.67 8.74 5.90
C GLY A 113 -0.88 7.53 5.40
N TYR A 114 0.42 7.51 5.61
CA TYR A 114 1.28 6.42 5.16
C TYR A 114 2.18 5.93 6.30
N VAL A 115 2.12 4.63 6.55
CA VAL A 115 3.00 3.92 7.48
C VAL A 115 3.90 3.01 6.65
N PRO A 116 5.20 3.30 6.52
CA PRO A 116 6.13 2.50 5.76
C PRO A 116 6.47 1.19 6.48
N GLN A 117 7.03 0.23 5.73
CA GLN A 117 7.52 -1.03 6.28
C GLN A 117 8.65 -0.83 7.29
N GLN A 118 9.58 0.10 7.00
CA GLN A 118 10.67 0.45 7.92
C GLN A 118 10.18 1.41 9.00
N LEU A 119 10.65 1.19 10.23
CA LEU A 119 10.33 2.06 11.35
C LEU A 119 10.81 3.49 11.08
N SER A 120 9.94 4.47 11.32
CA SER A 120 10.17 5.89 11.05
C SER A 120 10.09 6.79 12.29
N ALA A 121 9.72 6.24 13.46
CA ALA A 121 9.65 6.97 14.70
C ALA A 121 11.06 7.30 15.21
N ASP A 122 11.29 8.55 15.60
CA ASP A 122 12.55 8.99 16.18
C ASP A 122 12.64 8.58 17.66
N SER A 123 13.61 7.72 17.98
CA SER A 123 13.84 7.20 19.32
C SER A 123 14.27 8.26 20.33
N GLY A 124 14.86 9.37 19.89
CA GLY A 124 15.31 10.50 20.70
C GLY A 124 14.20 11.49 21.07
N LEU A 125 13.01 11.36 20.47
CA LEU A 125 11.85 12.18 20.76
C LEU A 125 10.83 11.41 21.61
N THR A 126 10.00 12.13 22.35
CA THR A 126 8.83 11.56 23.01
C THR A 126 7.77 11.13 21.99
N GLY A 127 6.79 10.31 22.39
CA GLY A 127 5.68 9.97 21.53
C GLY A 127 4.92 11.21 21.05
N ARG A 128 4.70 12.16 21.94
CA ARG A 128 4.05 13.44 21.63
C ARG A 128 4.83 14.27 20.61
N GLU A 129 6.13 14.40 20.77
CA GLU A 129 7.00 15.15 19.86
C GLU A 129 7.07 14.51 18.47
N ASN A 130 7.15 13.18 18.42
CA ASN A 130 7.08 12.42 17.18
C ASN A 130 5.81 12.76 16.39
N VAL A 131 4.61 12.68 17.01
CA VAL A 131 3.35 12.99 16.35
C VAL A 131 3.23 14.49 16.02
N ALA A 132 3.73 15.37 16.90
CA ALA A 132 3.72 16.81 16.68
C ALA A 132 4.61 17.23 15.48
N LEU A 133 5.70 16.53 15.23
CA LEU A 133 6.53 16.74 14.04
C LEU A 133 5.70 16.47 12.76
N PHE A 134 5.00 15.37 12.70
CA PHE A 134 4.14 15.03 11.55
C PHE A 134 2.97 16.01 11.41
N ALA A 135 2.36 16.48 12.51
CA ALA A 135 1.34 17.52 12.47
C ALA A 135 1.84 18.84 11.83
N ARG A 136 3.14 19.14 11.93
CA ARG A 136 3.77 20.28 11.24
C ARG A 136 4.01 20.00 9.77
N VAL A 137 4.54 18.81 9.45
CA VAL A 137 4.84 18.37 8.07
C VAL A 137 3.57 18.34 7.21
N PHE A 138 2.46 17.89 7.79
CA PHE A 138 1.16 17.82 7.10
C PHE A 138 0.32 19.11 7.20
N ASP A 139 0.93 20.24 7.57
CA ASP A 139 0.28 21.56 7.64
C ASP A 139 -1.00 21.60 8.51
N VAL A 140 -1.08 20.77 9.56
CA VAL A 140 -2.16 20.91 10.56
C VAL A 140 -2.09 22.32 11.16
N ARG A 141 -3.22 23.02 11.17
CA ARG A 141 -3.30 24.42 11.64
C ARG A 141 -2.75 24.53 13.05
N ARG A 142 -1.89 25.53 13.30
CA ARG A 142 -1.20 25.71 14.59
C ARG A 142 -2.11 25.59 15.81
N ARG A 143 -3.30 26.20 15.75
CA ARG A 143 -4.31 26.17 16.83
C ARG A 143 -4.90 24.79 17.09
N GLU A 144 -4.86 23.87 16.11
CA GLU A 144 -5.45 22.54 16.18
C GLU A 144 -4.42 21.46 16.54
N ARG A 145 -3.09 21.75 16.39
CA ARG A 145 -2.03 20.74 16.52
C ARG A 145 -2.06 19.99 17.83
N ALA A 146 -2.15 20.71 18.96
CA ALA A 146 -2.13 20.08 20.28
C ALA A 146 -3.29 19.09 20.45
N ALA A 147 -4.51 19.49 20.06
CA ALA A 147 -5.70 18.63 20.12
C ALA A 147 -5.56 17.42 19.18
N ARG A 148 -5.09 17.62 17.95
CA ARG A 148 -4.88 16.55 16.96
C ARG A 148 -3.83 15.53 17.42
N VAL A 149 -2.73 16.00 18.00
CA VAL A 149 -1.69 15.13 18.56
C VAL A 149 -2.24 14.28 19.70
N ALA A 150 -2.97 14.90 20.64
CA ALA A 150 -3.60 14.16 21.74
C ALA A 150 -4.61 13.14 21.24
N GLN A 151 -5.47 13.51 20.29
CA GLN A 151 -6.45 12.61 19.67
C GLN A 151 -5.79 11.42 18.95
N ALA A 152 -4.72 11.67 18.16
CA ALA A 152 -4.02 10.63 17.45
C ALA A 152 -3.35 9.63 18.40
N LEU A 153 -2.71 10.11 19.49
CA LEU A 153 -2.12 9.24 20.50
C LEU A 153 -3.17 8.43 21.27
N ALA A 154 -4.31 9.06 21.63
CA ALA A 154 -5.40 8.37 22.30
C ALA A 154 -6.01 7.28 21.40
N ALA A 155 -6.21 7.55 20.10
CA ALA A 155 -6.76 6.61 19.14
C ALA A 155 -5.95 5.32 19.01
N VAL A 156 -4.66 5.36 19.31
CA VAL A 156 -3.76 4.19 19.28
C VAL A 156 -3.36 3.68 20.67
N GLY A 157 -4.04 4.14 21.74
CA GLY A 157 -3.78 3.70 23.10
C GLY A 157 -2.40 4.08 23.65
N LEU A 158 -1.87 5.25 23.23
CA LEU A 158 -0.57 5.77 23.69
C LEU A 158 -0.68 7.06 24.50
N ALA A 159 -1.87 7.45 24.97
CA ALA A 159 -2.07 8.69 25.71
C ALA A 159 -1.19 8.74 27.00
N ASP A 160 -1.18 7.67 27.80
CA ASP A 160 -0.43 7.60 29.05
C ASP A 160 1.09 7.50 28.85
N ALA A 161 1.53 7.07 27.65
CA ALA A 161 2.95 6.96 27.32
C ALA A 161 3.45 8.17 26.49
N ALA A 162 2.58 9.14 26.20
CA ALA A 162 2.84 10.23 25.25
C ALA A 162 4.14 11.00 25.53
N ASP A 163 4.47 11.21 26.80
CA ASP A 163 5.62 12.03 27.23
C ASP A 163 6.88 11.19 27.55
N ARG A 164 6.84 9.87 27.31
CA ARG A 164 8.01 9.00 27.37
C ARG A 164 8.78 9.03 26.06
N LEU A 165 10.11 8.85 26.11
CA LEU A 165 10.94 8.70 24.90
C LEU A 165 10.52 7.47 24.09
N ALA A 166 10.37 7.63 22.77
CA ALA A 166 9.99 6.54 21.87
C ALA A 166 11.02 5.38 21.85
N GLY A 167 12.30 5.67 22.17
CA GLY A 167 13.32 4.64 22.35
C GLY A 167 13.05 3.67 23.51
N THR A 168 12.11 3.99 24.42
CA THR A 168 11.67 3.10 25.51
C THR A 168 10.42 2.30 25.19
N TYR A 169 9.87 2.44 23.99
CA TYR A 169 8.66 1.75 23.57
C TYR A 169 8.95 0.31 23.15
N SER A 170 7.99 -0.59 23.36
CA SER A 170 8.03 -1.91 22.73
C SER A 170 7.80 -1.80 21.21
N GLY A 171 8.14 -2.84 20.45
CA GLY A 171 7.92 -2.86 19.00
C GLY A 171 6.46 -2.55 18.61
N GLY A 172 5.50 -3.13 19.32
CA GLY A 172 4.08 -2.83 19.12
C GLY A 172 3.70 -1.39 19.49
N MET A 173 4.33 -0.79 20.51
CA MET A 173 4.13 0.62 20.82
C MET A 173 4.73 1.54 19.76
N VAL A 174 5.91 1.21 19.23
CA VAL A 174 6.51 1.98 18.12
C VAL A 174 5.58 1.93 16.90
N ARG A 175 5.05 0.75 16.55
CA ARG A 175 4.14 0.63 15.40
C ARG A 175 2.84 1.42 15.60
N ARG A 176 2.29 1.42 16.82
CA ARG A 176 1.13 2.27 17.15
C ARG A 176 1.47 3.77 17.12
N LEU A 177 2.69 4.16 17.49
CA LEU A 177 3.16 5.54 17.36
C LEU A 177 3.22 5.98 15.88
N GLU A 178 3.74 5.14 14.99
CA GLU A 178 3.75 5.41 13.54
C GLU A 178 2.33 5.53 12.96
N LEU A 179 1.41 4.71 13.46
CA LEU A 179 0.00 4.84 13.12
C LEU A 179 -0.55 6.20 13.58
N ALA A 180 -0.24 6.65 14.80
CA ALA A 180 -0.63 7.99 15.27
C ALA A 180 -0.04 9.12 14.42
N GLN A 181 1.22 9.00 13.98
CA GLN A 181 1.85 9.95 13.06
C GLN A 181 1.09 10.04 11.73
N ALA A 182 0.67 8.90 11.17
CA ALA A 182 -0.10 8.87 9.92
C ALA A 182 -1.53 9.42 10.10
N LEU A 183 -2.13 9.26 11.28
CA LEU A 183 -3.51 9.68 11.58
C LEU A 183 -3.66 11.15 11.95
N VAL A 184 -2.58 11.84 12.36
CA VAL A 184 -2.63 13.20 12.91
C VAL A 184 -3.23 14.23 11.94
N SER A 185 -3.07 14.02 10.63
CA SER A 185 -3.65 14.86 9.58
C SER A 185 -5.13 14.55 9.29
N ALA A 186 -5.73 13.55 9.94
CA ALA A 186 -7.05 13.01 9.65
C ALA A 186 -7.21 12.61 8.17
N PRO A 187 -6.39 11.65 7.68
CA PRO A 187 -6.41 11.26 6.29
C PRO A 187 -7.73 10.59 5.89
N ARG A 188 -8.07 10.65 4.61
CA ARG A 188 -9.20 9.90 4.03
C ARG A 188 -8.80 8.49 3.59
N LEU A 189 -7.51 8.27 3.32
CA LEU A 189 -6.92 6.97 2.97
C LEU A 189 -5.69 6.73 3.85
N LEU A 190 -5.70 5.64 4.60
CA LEU A 190 -4.55 5.14 5.33
C LEU A 190 -3.90 4.02 4.53
N ILE A 191 -2.63 4.17 4.23
CA ILE A 191 -1.82 3.16 3.53
C ILE A 191 -0.82 2.58 4.52
N LEU A 192 -0.81 1.26 4.65
CA LEU A 192 0.02 0.52 5.59
C LEU A 192 0.86 -0.51 4.82
N ASP A 193 2.18 -0.32 4.82
CA ASP A 193 3.09 -1.27 4.14
C ASP A 193 3.64 -2.28 5.14
N GLU A 194 3.07 -3.49 5.15
CA GLU A 194 3.39 -4.60 6.07
C GLU A 194 3.39 -4.18 7.56
N PRO A 195 2.26 -3.66 8.10
CA PRO A 195 2.23 -2.99 9.40
C PRO A 195 2.52 -3.90 10.59
N THR A 196 2.41 -5.19 10.46
CA THR A 196 2.49 -6.17 11.55
C THR A 196 3.74 -7.05 11.50
N ILE A 197 4.62 -6.78 10.51
CA ILE A 197 5.86 -7.56 10.37
C ILE A 197 6.73 -7.45 11.63
N GLY A 198 7.21 -8.61 12.12
CA GLY A 198 8.07 -8.67 13.30
C GLY A 198 7.37 -8.45 14.65
N LEU A 199 6.05 -8.30 14.68
CA LEU A 199 5.26 -8.24 15.90
C LEU A 199 4.83 -9.64 16.36
N ASP A 200 4.78 -9.82 17.69
CA ASP A 200 4.13 -10.99 18.29
C ASP A 200 2.60 -10.98 18.03
N PRO A 201 1.90 -12.13 18.19
CA PRO A 201 0.47 -12.21 17.89
C PRO A 201 -0.41 -11.22 18.68
N ILE A 202 -0.07 -10.92 19.93
CA ILE A 202 -0.85 -9.98 20.77
C ILE A 202 -0.69 -8.56 20.26
N ALA A 203 0.56 -8.14 20.01
CA ALA A 203 0.84 -6.81 19.46
C ALA A 203 0.21 -6.62 18.07
N ARG A 204 0.21 -7.67 17.25
CA ARG A 204 -0.43 -7.69 15.92
C ARG A 204 -1.94 -7.45 16.01
N THR A 205 -2.63 -8.21 16.85
CA THR A 205 -4.07 -8.03 17.09
C THR A 205 -4.37 -6.62 17.59
N GLY A 206 -3.59 -6.09 18.55
CA GLY A 206 -3.77 -4.74 19.05
C GLY A 206 -3.60 -3.64 17.99
N VAL A 207 -2.69 -3.80 17.01
CA VAL A 207 -2.57 -2.87 15.88
C VAL A 207 -3.83 -2.86 15.03
N TRP A 208 -4.38 -4.05 14.70
CA TRP A 208 -5.60 -4.18 13.91
C TRP A 208 -6.84 -3.64 14.63
N GLU A 209 -6.95 -3.85 15.95
CA GLU A 209 -8.04 -3.28 16.78
C GLU A 209 -8.06 -1.74 16.67
N HIS A 210 -6.90 -1.09 16.78
CA HIS A 210 -6.82 0.37 16.64
C HIS A 210 -7.15 0.85 15.23
N ILE A 211 -6.68 0.17 14.17
CA ILE A 211 -7.02 0.48 12.78
C ILE A 211 -8.54 0.40 12.58
N ASN A 212 -9.17 -0.69 13.02
CA ASN A 212 -10.61 -0.90 12.89
C ASN A 212 -11.42 0.10 13.70
N ALA A 213 -11.00 0.44 14.93
CA ALA A 213 -11.65 1.45 15.75
C ALA A 213 -11.64 2.84 15.07
N VAL A 214 -10.50 3.26 14.54
CA VAL A 214 -10.39 4.54 13.80
C VAL A 214 -11.23 4.50 12.52
N ARG A 215 -11.18 3.40 11.75
CA ARG A 215 -12.02 3.24 10.56
C ARG A 215 -13.51 3.35 10.88
N ALA A 216 -13.97 2.65 11.90
CA ALA A 216 -15.38 2.67 12.31
C ALA A 216 -15.84 4.09 12.73
N ALA A 217 -14.96 4.85 13.41
CA ALA A 217 -15.26 6.20 13.86
C ALA A 217 -15.24 7.25 12.74
N THR A 218 -14.47 7.03 11.67
CA THR A 218 -14.19 8.08 10.66
C THR A 218 -14.67 7.76 9.25
N GLY A 219 -15.01 6.51 8.96
CA GLY A 219 -15.29 6.04 7.60
C GLY A 219 -14.04 6.03 6.68
N MET A 220 -12.84 6.10 7.26
CA MET A 220 -11.57 6.12 6.54
C MET A 220 -11.38 4.84 5.71
N THR A 221 -10.85 4.98 4.50
CA THR A 221 -10.42 3.86 3.65
C THR A 221 -9.05 3.37 4.11
N VAL A 222 -8.83 2.06 4.11
CA VAL A 222 -7.54 1.45 4.47
C VAL A 222 -7.03 0.59 3.31
N LEU A 223 -5.79 0.80 2.90
CA LEU A 223 -5.06 -0.08 1.98
C LEU A 223 -3.85 -0.65 2.72
N VAL A 224 -3.82 -1.95 2.89
CA VAL A 224 -2.73 -2.63 3.58
C VAL A 224 -2.01 -3.59 2.63
N THR A 225 -0.68 -3.62 2.71
CA THR A 225 0.08 -4.74 2.13
C THR A 225 0.43 -5.73 3.24
N THR A 226 0.33 -6.99 2.94
CA THR A 226 0.77 -8.06 3.83
C THR A 226 1.14 -9.31 3.04
N HIS A 227 1.93 -10.18 3.64
CA HIS A 227 2.14 -11.54 3.18
C HIS A 227 1.48 -12.56 4.14
N TYR A 228 0.85 -12.08 5.24
CA TYR A 228 0.08 -12.91 6.17
C TYR A 228 -1.35 -13.07 5.65
N MET A 229 -1.66 -14.27 5.14
CA MET A 229 -2.98 -14.55 4.54
C MET A 229 -4.09 -14.63 5.58
N ASP A 230 -3.77 -15.09 6.80
CA ASP A 230 -4.66 -15.14 7.96
C ASP A 230 -5.13 -13.74 8.40
N GLU A 231 -4.23 -12.76 8.43
CA GLU A 231 -4.62 -11.36 8.72
C GLU A 231 -5.58 -10.82 7.66
N ALA A 232 -5.29 -11.09 6.41
CA ALA A 232 -6.13 -10.60 5.33
C ALA A 232 -7.51 -11.27 5.32
N ASP A 233 -7.59 -12.57 5.64
CA ASP A 233 -8.85 -13.29 5.79
C ASP A 233 -9.70 -12.73 6.93
N GLN A 234 -9.06 -12.27 8.02
CA GLN A 234 -9.74 -11.77 9.20
C GLN A 234 -10.14 -10.29 9.12
N TYR A 235 -9.30 -9.44 8.50
CA TYR A 235 -9.43 -8.00 8.64
C TYR A 235 -9.74 -7.26 7.34
N CYS A 236 -9.59 -7.89 6.16
CA CYS A 236 -9.83 -7.22 4.89
C CYS A 236 -11.22 -7.52 4.34
N ASP A 237 -11.92 -6.47 3.88
CA ASP A 237 -13.20 -6.62 3.18
C ASP A 237 -13.00 -7.24 1.78
N ARG A 238 -11.92 -6.84 1.11
CA ARG A 238 -11.51 -7.38 -0.19
C ARG A 238 -10.00 -7.49 -0.25
N VAL A 239 -9.53 -8.41 -1.09
CA VAL A 239 -8.10 -8.65 -1.28
C VAL A 239 -7.75 -8.75 -2.75
N GLY A 240 -6.56 -8.27 -3.10
CA GLY A 240 -5.92 -8.48 -4.39
C GLY A 240 -4.66 -9.34 -4.21
N LEU A 241 -4.64 -10.52 -4.81
CA LEU A 241 -3.48 -11.41 -4.79
C LEU A 241 -2.51 -10.99 -5.90
N MET A 242 -1.34 -10.47 -5.50
CA MET A 242 -0.34 -9.94 -6.43
C MET A 242 0.83 -10.91 -6.60
N HIS A 243 1.18 -11.20 -7.84
CA HIS A 243 2.33 -12.01 -8.20
C HIS A 243 3.01 -11.46 -9.46
N ARG A 244 4.33 -11.30 -9.43
CA ARG A 244 5.15 -10.79 -10.54
C ARG A 244 4.59 -9.49 -11.15
N GLY A 245 4.29 -8.51 -10.30
CA GLY A 245 3.83 -7.19 -10.72
C GLY A 245 2.38 -7.08 -11.15
N ARG A 246 1.59 -8.17 -11.15
CA ARG A 246 0.20 -8.22 -11.63
C ARG A 246 -0.75 -8.75 -10.56
N ILE A 247 -2.00 -8.27 -10.55
CA ILE A 247 -3.08 -8.90 -9.79
C ILE A 247 -3.48 -10.20 -10.51
N ARG A 248 -3.51 -11.31 -9.76
CA ARG A 248 -3.88 -12.63 -10.24
C ARG A 248 -5.29 -13.04 -9.83
N ALA A 249 -5.74 -12.57 -8.66
CA ALA A 249 -7.10 -12.75 -8.20
C ALA A 249 -7.53 -11.53 -7.38
N LEU A 250 -8.81 -11.18 -7.44
CA LEU A 250 -9.40 -10.03 -6.76
C LEU A 250 -10.83 -10.40 -6.34
N GLY A 251 -11.15 -10.21 -5.06
CA GLY A 251 -12.46 -10.50 -4.50
C GLY A 251 -12.47 -10.37 -2.99
N THR A 252 -13.58 -10.70 -2.35
CA THR A 252 -13.61 -10.92 -0.91
C THR A 252 -12.85 -12.22 -0.57
N PRO A 253 -12.27 -12.36 0.63
CA PRO A 253 -11.66 -13.62 1.04
C PRO A 253 -12.57 -14.83 0.83
N ALA A 254 -13.86 -14.69 1.19
CA ALA A 254 -14.85 -15.75 1.03
C ALA A 254 -15.09 -16.12 -0.44
N GLU A 255 -15.29 -15.13 -1.34
CA GLU A 255 -15.47 -15.38 -2.79
C GLU A 255 -14.29 -16.13 -3.39
N LEU A 256 -13.06 -15.75 -3.03
CA LEU A 256 -11.85 -16.38 -3.55
C LEU A 256 -11.71 -17.83 -3.09
N ARG A 257 -12.03 -18.10 -1.82
CA ARG A 257 -11.99 -19.45 -1.22
C ARG A 257 -13.08 -20.35 -1.82
N HIS A 258 -14.33 -19.88 -1.92
CA HIS A 258 -15.42 -20.66 -2.54
C HIS A 258 -15.15 -20.92 -4.02
N GLY A 259 -14.69 -19.92 -4.76
CA GLY A 259 -14.35 -20.12 -6.18
C GLY A 259 -13.21 -21.11 -6.41
N LEU A 260 -12.30 -21.30 -5.44
CA LEU A 260 -11.31 -22.38 -5.52
C LEU A 260 -11.92 -23.73 -5.19
N ALA A 261 -12.77 -23.83 -4.14
CA ALA A 261 -13.46 -25.05 -3.77
C ALA A 261 -14.32 -25.60 -4.94
N GLU A 262 -15.09 -24.71 -5.58
CA GLU A 262 -15.90 -25.05 -6.75
C GLU A 262 -15.06 -25.60 -7.92
N ARG A 263 -13.93 -24.97 -8.25
CA ARG A 263 -13.03 -25.45 -9.30
C ARG A 263 -12.46 -26.84 -9.05
N HIS A 264 -12.19 -27.16 -7.78
CA HIS A 264 -11.62 -28.44 -7.37
C HIS A 264 -12.68 -29.49 -7.02
N GLY A 265 -13.98 -29.12 -7.03
CA GLY A 265 -15.08 -30.02 -6.69
C GLY A 265 -14.99 -30.57 -5.26
N THR A 266 -14.52 -29.74 -4.29
CA THR A 266 -14.31 -30.13 -2.90
C THR A 266 -15.28 -29.41 -1.98
N ASP A 267 -15.81 -30.13 -0.98
CA ASP A 267 -16.64 -29.56 0.09
C ASP A 267 -15.80 -28.90 1.21
N VAL A 268 -14.50 -29.16 1.22
CA VAL A 268 -13.58 -28.51 2.18
C VAL A 268 -13.22 -27.14 1.68
N LEU A 269 -13.55 -26.11 2.48
CA LEU A 269 -13.23 -24.71 2.14
C LEU A 269 -11.71 -24.47 2.25
N PRO A 270 -11.03 -24.16 1.12
CA PRO A 270 -9.58 -23.88 1.13
C PRO A 270 -9.25 -22.57 1.87
N THR A 271 -7.98 -22.39 2.22
CA THR A 271 -7.46 -21.15 2.80
C THR A 271 -7.12 -20.12 1.71
N LEU A 272 -6.91 -18.85 2.09
CA LEU A 272 -6.37 -17.86 1.15
C LEU A 272 -4.95 -18.22 0.68
N GLU A 273 -4.18 -18.95 1.50
CA GLU A 273 -2.86 -19.44 1.10
C GLU A 273 -2.97 -20.48 -0.01
N ASP A 274 -3.97 -21.37 0.04
CA ASP A 274 -4.24 -22.33 -1.03
C ASP A 274 -4.66 -21.62 -2.32
N VAL A 275 -5.52 -20.60 -2.21
CA VAL A 275 -5.88 -19.75 -3.36
C VAL A 275 -4.64 -19.09 -3.97
N PHE A 276 -3.77 -18.53 -3.12
CA PHE A 276 -2.55 -17.90 -3.61
C PHE A 276 -1.62 -18.92 -4.28
N ARG A 277 -1.45 -20.12 -3.70
CA ARG A 277 -0.62 -21.18 -4.28
C ARG A 277 -1.11 -21.61 -5.66
N GLU A 278 -2.43 -21.73 -5.83
CA GLU A 278 -3.06 -22.04 -7.11
C GLU A 278 -2.78 -20.95 -8.16
N VAL A 279 -3.07 -19.68 -7.85
CA VAL A 279 -2.90 -18.57 -8.82
C VAL A 279 -1.43 -18.19 -9.08
N ALA A 280 -0.53 -18.53 -8.16
CA ALA A 280 0.92 -18.37 -8.34
C ALA A 280 1.54 -19.57 -9.07
N GLY A 281 1.05 -20.80 -8.80
CA GLY A 281 1.51 -22.05 -9.39
C GLY A 281 1.10 -22.22 -10.85
N SER A 282 -0.10 -21.81 -11.22
CA SER A 282 -0.55 -21.78 -12.63
C SER A 282 0.29 -20.87 -13.54
N GLY A 283 1.18 -20.06 -12.97
CA GLY A 283 2.18 -19.28 -13.70
C GLY A 283 3.59 -19.87 -13.69
N LEU A 284 3.82 -21.04 -13.05
CA LEU A 284 5.12 -21.71 -13.00
C LEU A 284 5.34 -22.68 -14.16
N ASP A 285 4.28 -23.12 -14.83
CA ASP A 285 4.37 -24.08 -15.93
C ASP A 285 4.91 -23.48 -17.24
N ASP A 286 5.00 -22.15 -17.36
CA ASP A 286 5.45 -21.50 -18.59
C ASP A 286 6.96 -21.29 -18.71
N HIS A 287 7.80 -21.45 -17.67
CA HIS A 287 9.27 -21.18 -17.77
C HIS A 287 10.16 -21.96 -16.80
N SER A 288 9.91 -23.24 -16.52
CA SER A 288 10.88 -24.08 -15.78
C SER A 288 11.38 -25.31 -16.52
N ALA A 289 11.99 -25.08 -17.70
CA ALA A 289 12.99 -25.96 -18.26
C ALA A 289 14.38 -25.39 -17.97
N GLY A 290 14.83 -25.37 -16.70
CA GLY A 290 16.10 -24.77 -16.29
C GLY A 290 16.48 -25.05 -14.83
N GLY A 291 16.77 -26.33 -14.52
CA GLY A 291 17.80 -26.76 -13.59
C GLY A 291 17.77 -26.25 -12.15
N PHE A 292 16.99 -26.87 -11.28
CA PHE A 292 17.35 -26.96 -9.86
C PHE A 292 18.55 -27.91 -9.71
N ARG A 293 19.76 -27.38 -9.67
CA ARG A 293 20.95 -28.14 -9.21
C ARG A 293 20.88 -28.23 -7.69
N ASP A 294 20.76 -29.49 -7.25
CA ASP A 294 20.77 -29.97 -5.88
C ASP A 294 21.99 -29.45 -5.09
N VAL A 295 21.75 -28.61 -4.07
CA VAL A 295 22.78 -28.08 -3.15
C VAL A 295 23.16 -29.11 -2.06
N ARG A 296 22.87 -30.40 -2.24
CA ARG A 296 23.19 -31.45 -1.27
C ARG A 296 24.50 -32.17 -1.49
N SER A 297 25.35 -31.81 -2.49
CA SER A 297 26.58 -32.56 -2.80
C SER A 297 27.90 -31.92 -2.35
N THR A 298 27.91 -30.82 -1.60
CA THR A 298 29.17 -30.13 -1.22
C THR A 298 29.62 -30.37 0.25
N ARG A 299 29.18 -31.43 0.89
CA ARG A 299 29.66 -31.80 2.26
C ARG A 299 30.39 -33.13 2.36
N ARG A 300 31.04 -33.57 1.29
CA ARG A 300 31.75 -34.86 1.32
C ARG A 300 33.19 -34.87 0.74
N THR A 301 33.89 -33.74 0.78
CA THR A 301 35.32 -33.74 0.32
C THR A 301 36.23 -32.89 1.24
N ALA A 302 36.05 -32.98 2.57
CA ALA A 302 37.00 -32.40 3.52
C ALA A 302 37.27 -33.36 4.66
N ARG A 303 37.66 -34.62 4.30
CA ARG A 303 38.25 -35.58 5.22
C ARG A 303 39.13 -36.59 4.44
N ARG A 304 40.27 -36.10 3.94
CA ARG A 304 41.47 -36.89 3.62
C ARG A 304 42.52 -35.89 3.14
N VAL A 305 43.35 -35.42 4.01
CA VAL A 305 44.80 -35.25 3.88
C VAL A 305 45.26 -34.66 5.23
N GLY A 306 46.15 -35.34 5.89
CA GLY A 306 46.92 -34.92 7.05
C GLY A 306 46.52 -35.62 8.33
#